data_00ff486d58720c385e2e4f33940fae03
#
_entry.id   00ff486d58720c385e2e4f33940fae03
#
_cell.length_a   1.000
_cell.length_b   1.000
_cell.length_c   1.000
_cell.angle_alpha   90.00
_cell.angle_beta   90.00
_cell.angle_gamma   90.00
#
_symmetry.space_group_name_H-M   'P 1'
#
loop_
_entity.id
_entity.type
_entity.pdbx_description
1 polymer ?
#
loop_
_entity_poly.entity_id
_entity_poly.type
_entity_poly.pdbx_seq_one_letter_code
_entity_poly.pdbx_strand_id
1 'polypeptide(L)'
;MPKNYKCILIIFFTGFLFYPCVTLSQNVLGYMDVRGRYFVFKNGYPEQIENLPILSYQNSNAGIAYVDNSSLLNFVNSESKISLDIVVKAFYKNTDYYLYYGVGDMIGMYDGQKKWTLGNISQYGYSVSDSIAAYHDINGFYSVFWNGKETLLSRLPVRFMATGKNTLAYVDNSNFIQLFYHNTLTQIDNTIPASLKLGGNIAAYVDSYREFKIFYAGKVYDLFNISELICRQGENTTDITNNYDTDLFCFGTIVHPRFDFLPLFIAGDDMVMYIDEMNYLQMFYKGEVYEASNAVPKHYDVVDNVAWFIDLNGFLNVFYDGKFYVVESYTPGNIMADRDIVCYTDLDNRLMAFYKGQRYEVSKDIIRSYDLNNHAIIYSIKENEYKYFSFD
;
A
#
# COMPACT_ATOMS: atom_id res chain seq x y z
N MET A 1 32.39 -36.54 65.53
CA MET A 1 31.33 -36.55 64.50
C MET A 1 31.10 -35.13 64.03
N PRO A 2 31.53 -34.72 62.88
CA PRO A 2 31.26 -33.39 62.38
C PRO A 2 29.97 -33.42 61.55
N LYS A 3 29.08 -32.44 61.77
CA LYS A 3 27.85 -32.23 61.04
C LYS A 3 28.15 -31.50 59.69
N ASN A 4 27.83 -32.12 58.61
CA ASN A 4 27.86 -31.52 57.26
C ASN A 4 26.70 -30.57 57.08
N TYR A 5 26.97 -29.29 56.91
CA TYR A 5 26.03 -28.27 56.42
C TYR A 5 26.13 -28.22 54.89
N LYS A 6 25.09 -28.66 54.17
CA LYS A 6 24.92 -28.40 52.76
C LYS A 6 24.39 -26.99 52.54
N CYS A 7 25.23 -26.10 52.00
CA CYS A 7 24.79 -24.83 51.47
C CYS A 7 23.98 -25.08 50.18
N ILE A 8 22.69 -24.76 50.20
CA ILE A 8 21.85 -24.70 49.01
C ILE A 8 21.98 -23.30 48.42
N LEU A 9 22.67 -23.20 47.28
CA LEU A 9 22.75 -21.96 46.48
C LEU A 9 21.47 -21.82 45.70
N ILE A 10 20.56 -20.92 46.13
CA ILE A 10 19.36 -20.55 45.36
C ILE A 10 19.78 -19.45 44.38
N ILE A 11 19.94 -19.83 43.10
CA ILE A 11 20.13 -18.87 42.02
C ILE A 11 18.76 -18.30 41.65
N PHE A 12 18.50 -17.06 42.03
CA PHE A 12 17.37 -16.29 41.51
C PHE A 12 17.65 -15.91 40.03
N PHE A 13 17.03 -16.61 39.09
CA PHE A 13 16.94 -16.18 37.71
C PHE A 13 15.87 -15.06 37.65
N THR A 14 16.28 -13.80 37.71
CA THR A 14 15.44 -12.68 37.35
C THR A 14 15.32 -12.69 35.83
N GLY A 15 14.31 -13.39 35.31
CA GLY A 15 13.91 -13.30 33.94
C GLY A 15 13.43 -11.88 33.65
N PHE A 16 14.24 -11.08 32.98
CA PHE A 16 13.77 -9.87 32.32
C PHE A 16 12.81 -10.33 31.21
N LEU A 17 11.52 -10.30 31.50
CA LEU A 17 10.48 -10.32 30.47
C LEU A 17 10.64 -9.03 29.67
N PHE A 18 11.34 -9.10 28.54
CA PHE A 18 11.18 -8.15 27.47
C PHE A 18 9.74 -8.29 26.98
N TYR A 19 8.84 -7.50 27.51
CA TYR A 19 7.60 -7.21 26.81
C TYR A 19 8.02 -6.43 25.55
N PRO A 20 7.77 -6.93 24.33
CA PRO A 20 7.88 -6.08 23.17
C PRO A 20 6.92 -4.90 23.46
N CYS A 21 7.46 -3.70 23.48
CA CYS A 21 6.64 -2.51 23.48
C CYS A 21 5.91 -2.55 22.14
N VAL A 22 4.71 -3.10 22.14
CA VAL A 22 3.79 -2.93 21.03
C VAL A 22 3.48 -1.45 21.02
N THR A 23 4.15 -0.71 20.18
CA THR A 23 3.73 0.65 19.84
C THR A 23 2.34 0.48 19.23
N LEU A 24 1.32 0.71 20.03
CA LEU A 24 -0.04 0.85 19.55
C LEU A 24 0.03 1.90 18.44
N SER A 25 -0.29 1.49 17.23
CA SER A 25 -0.41 2.39 16.09
C SER A 25 -1.35 3.50 16.50
N GLN A 26 -0.84 4.73 16.57
CA GLN A 26 -1.62 5.87 17.00
C GLN A 26 -2.51 6.26 15.82
N ASN A 27 -3.76 5.82 15.86
CA ASN A 27 -4.76 6.09 14.83
C ASN A 27 -5.16 7.57 14.87
N VAL A 28 -4.38 8.40 14.18
CA VAL A 28 -4.62 9.82 14.05
C VAL A 28 -5.14 10.10 12.65
N LEU A 29 -6.29 10.76 12.54
CA LEU A 29 -6.91 11.13 11.26
C LEU A 29 -7.25 12.60 11.26
N GLY A 30 -7.01 13.26 10.12
CA GLY A 30 -7.24 14.69 9.95
C GLY A 30 -8.37 14.99 8.98
N TYR A 31 -9.02 16.16 9.19
CA TYR A 31 -10.02 16.71 8.29
C TYR A 31 -10.01 18.23 8.30
N MET A 32 -10.50 18.84 7.23
CA MET A 32 -10.81 20.26 7.18
C MET A 32 -12.29 20.50 7.35
N ASP A 33 -12.67 21.50 8.16
CA ASP A 33 -14.07 21.96 8.25
C ASP A 33 -14.41 22.87 7.06
N VAL A 34 -15.68 23.25 6.95
CA VAL A 34 -16.14 24.15 5.86
C VAL A 34 -15.55 25.56 5.94
N ARG A 35 -14.94 25.95 7.05
CA ARG A 35 -14.24 27.23 7.22
C ARG A 35 -12.76 27.12 6.87
N GLY A 36 -12.30 25.95 6.43
CA GLY A 36 -10.92 25.66 6.13
C GLY A 36 -10.02 25.49 7.35
N ARG A 37 -10.58 25.38 8.57
CA ARG A 37 -9.77 25.10 9.76
C ARG A 37 -9.41 23.62 9.79
N TYR A 38 -8.18 23.31 10.17
CA TYR A 38 -7.68 21.94 10.18
C TYR A 38 -7.79 21.33 11.58
N PHE A 39 -8.42 20.16 11.63
CA PHE A 39 -8.63 19.36 12.84
C PHE A 39 -8.02 18.00 12.70
N VAL A 40 -7.63 17.41 13.82
CA VAL A 40 -7.12 16.04 13.92
C VAL A 40 -7.85 15.33 15.06
N PHE A 41 -8.32 14.12 14.80
CA PHE A 41 -8.81 13.24 15.86
C PHE A 41 -7.62 12.64 16.60
N LYS A 42 -7.51 12.94 17.89
CA LYS A 42 -6.57 12.32 18.82
C LYS A 42 -7.34 11.59 19.90
N ASN A 43 -7.11 10.30 20.06
CA ASN A 43 -7.82 9.47 21.04
C ASN A 43 -9.36 9.60 20.96
N GLY A 44 -9.90 9.70 19.73
CA GLY A 44 -11.33 9.82 19.48
C GLY A 44 -11.93 11.23 19.64
N TYR A 45 -11.13 12.25 19.98
CA TYR A 45 -11.59 13.64 20.14
C TYR A 45 -10.96 14.56 19.10
N PRO A 46 -11.73 15.45 18.46
CA PRO A 46 -11.21 16.41 17.50
C PRO A 46 -10.44 17.54 18.21
N GLU A 47 -9.20 17.74 17.81
CA GLU A 47 -8.34 18.86 18.23
C GLU A 47 -8.07 19.76 17.05
N GLN A 48 -8.28 21.07 17.20
CA GLN A 48 -7.95 22.04 16.16
C GLN A 48 -6.44 22.28 16.12
N ILE A 49 -5.83 21.98 14.97
CA ILE A 49 -4.37 22.08 14.76
C ILE A 49 -3.99 23.41 14.11
N GLU A 50 -4.78 23.88 13.13
CA GLU A 50 -4.54 25.14 12.43
C GLU A 50 -5.80 25.99 12.36
N ASN A 51 -5.59 27.33 12.48
CA ASN A 51 -6.65 28.33 12.34
C ASN A 51 -6.86 28.75 10.89
N LEU A 52 -5.83 28.63 10.06
CA LEU A 52 -5.83 28.97 8.65
C LEU A 52 -5.95 27.69 7.81
N PRO A 53 -6.50 27.78 6.59
CA PRO A 53 -6.51 26.65 5.69
C PRO A 53 -5.10 26.13 5.44
N ILE A 54 -4.95 24.80 5.49
CA ILE A 54 -3.72 24.13 5.09
C ILE A 54 -3.72 23.88 3.58
N LEU A 55 -2.54 23.75 2.98
CA LEU A 55 -2.41 23.52 1.54
C LEU A 55 -2.69 22.07 1.16
N SER A 56 -2.22 21.13 1.96
CA SER A 56 -2.42 19.69 1.76
C SER A 56 -2.08 18.89 3.02
N TYR A 57 -2.61 17.68 3.13
CA TYR A 57 -2.26 16.74 4.19
C TYR A 57 -2.33 15.30 3.70
N GLN A 58 -1.61 14.42 4.38
CA GLN A 58 -1.64 12.97 4.16
C GLN A 58 -1.55 12.25 5.51
N ASN A 59 -2.39 11.23 5.67
CA ASN A 59 -2.43 10.37 6.84
C ASN A 59 -1.50 9.15 6.63
N SER A 60 -0.75 8.74 7.65
CA SER A 60 0.03 7.50 7.67
C SER A 60 0.01 6.88 9.07
N ASN A 61 0.67 5.73 9.25
CA ASN A 61 0.80 5.09 10.55
C ASN A 61 1.64 5.91 11.54
N ALA A 62 2.62 6.65 11.03
CA ALA A 62 3.47 7.51 11.87
C ALA A 62 2.72 8.73 12.41
N GLY A 63 1.60 9.12 11.78
CA GLY A 63 0.84 10.32 12.10
C GLY A 63 0.34 11.01 10.83
N ILE A 64 0.25 12.32 10.86
CA ILE A 64 -0.20 13.13 9.72
C ILE A 64 0.88 14.15 9.36
N ALA A 65 1.30 14.16 8.11
CA ALA A 65 2.08 15.27 7.55
C ALA A 65 1.14 16.24 6.85
N TYR A 66 1.38 17.54 6.99
CA TYR A 66 0.62 18.56 6.30
C TYR A 66 1.48 19.78 5.97
N VAL A 67 1.12 20.47 4.92
CA VAL A 67 1.74 21.73 4.51
C VAL A 67 0.85 22.86 4.95
N ASP A 68 1.39 23.74 5.80
CA ASP A 68 0.65 24.89 6.29
C ASP A 68 0.55 26.01 5.21
N ASN A 69 -0.14 27.05 5.54
CA ASN A 69 -0.36 28.20 4.65
C ASN A 69 0.93 28.98 4.34
N SER A 70 2.01 28.75 5.08
CA SER A 70 3.36 29.31 4.81
C SER A 70 4.23 28.36 3.96
N SER A 71 3.67 27.28 3.43
CA SER A 71 4.36 26.23 2.66
C SER A 71 5.37 25.42 3.48
N LEU A 72 5.28 25.46 4.82
CA LEU A 72 6.13 24.66 5.67
C LEU A 72 5.52 23.28 5.92
N LEU A 73 6.35 22.24 5.86
CA LEU A 73 5.98 20.89 6.20
C LEU A 73 5.92 20.72 7.73
N ASN A 74 4.77 20.34 8.20
CA ASN A 74 4.49 20.05 9.59
C ASN A 74 4.08 18.60 9.76
N PHE A 75 4.26 18.09 10.97
CA PHE A 75 3.86 16.74 11.33
C PHE A 75 3.09 16.77 12.65
N VAL A 76 2.03 15.96 12.74
CA VAL A 76 1.24 15.80 13.96
C VAL A 76 0.93 14.33 14.20
N ASN A 77 1.15 13.89 15.44
CA ASN A 77 0.71 12.60 15.93
C ASN A 77 -0.13 12.79 17.21
N SER A 78 -0.47 11.71 17.92
CA SER A 78 -1.26 11.78 19.13
C SER A 78 -0.58 12.59 20.25
N GLU A 79 0.75 12.68 20.26
CA GLU A 79 1.53 13.25 21.35
C GLU A 79 1.98 14.68 21.06
N SER A 80 2.33 14.98 19.80
CA SER A 80 3.02 16.20 19.44
C SER A 80 2.60 16.79 18.10
N LYS A 81 2.86 18.08 17.95
CA LYS A 81 2.90 18.81 16.68
C LYS A 81 4.32 19.35 16.51
N ILE A 82 4.94 19.07 15.38
CA ILE A 82 6.32 19.44 15.07
C ILE A 82 6.38 20.12 13.71
N SER A 83 7.01 21.29 13.62
CA SER A 83 7.41 21.86 12.32
C SER A 83 8.74 21.24 11.90
N LEU A 84 8.82 20.77 10.68
CA LEU A 84 10.07 20.28 10.11
C LEU A 84 10.94 21.42 9.53
N ASP A 85 10.42 22.66 9.52
CA ASP A 85 11.06 23.86 8.98
C ASP A 85 11.56 23.70 7.54
N ILE A 86 10.79 22.93 6.76
CA ILE A 86 11.11 22.60 5.37
C ILE A 86 10.05 23.17 4.47
N VAL A 87 10.45 24.04 3.54
CA VAL A 87 9.60 24.44 2.43
C VAL A 87 9.62 23.32 1.39
N VAL A 88 8.47 22.70 1.17
CA VAL A 88 8.35 21.53 0.29
C VAL A 88 7.69 21.89 -1.03
N LYS A 89 8.14 21.23 -2.11
CA LYS A 89 7.45 21.20 -3.41
C LYS A 89 6.38 20.12 -3.44
N ALA A 90 6.66 18.98 -2.81
CA ALA A 90 5.74 17.86 -2.67
C ALA A 90 6.16 16.98 -1.48
N PHE A 91 5.20 16.19 -0.97
CA PHE A 91 5.49 15.12 -0.03
C PHE A 91 4.55 13.94 -0.31
N TYR A 92 4.99 12.75 0.09
CA TYR A 92 4.31 11.50 -0.19
C TYR A 92 4.24 10.68 1.09
N LYS A 93 3.09 10.09 1.36
CA LYS A 93 2.94 9.17 2.48
C LYS A 93 3.55 7.82 2.12
N ASN A 94 4.29 7.28 3.05
CA ASN A 94 4.58 5.85 3.14
C ASN A 94 3.95 5.34 4.44
N THR A 95 3.87 4.03 4.63
CA THR A 95 3.31 3.47 5.86
C THR A 95 4.10 3.93 7.09
N ASP A 96 5.42 3.84 7.04
CA ASP A 96 6.32 4.10 8.17
C ASP A 96 7.08 5.43 8.07
N TYR A 97 7.04 6.09 6.90
CA TYR A 97 7.80 7.30 6.62
C TYR A 97 6.97 8.31 5.82
N TYR A 98 7.42 9.56 5.85
CA TYR A 98 7.06 10.56 4.85
C TYR A 98 8.27 10.90 4.01
N LEU A 99 8.16 10.75 2.71
CA LEU A 99 9.14 11.29 1.78
C LEU A 99 8.74 12.73 1.47
N TYR A 100 9.69 13.65 1.53
CA TYR A 100 9.49 15.01 1.10
C TYR A 100 10.52 15.42 0.04
N TYR A 101 10.05 16.24 -0.88
CA TYR A 101 10.84 16.85 -1.93
C TYR A 101 10.91 18.35 -1.71
N GLY A 102 12.07 18.82 -1.31
CA GLY A 102 12.30 20.21 -0.88
C GLY A 102 12.81 21.12 -1.98
N VAL A 103 13.00 22.37 -1.62
CA VAL A 103 13.67 23.35 -2.48
C VAL A 103 15.12 22.92 -2.72
N GLY A 104 15.61 23.11 -3.97
CA GLY A 104 16.98 22.68 -4.36
C GLY A 104 17.06 21.20 -4.74
N ASP A 105 15.92 20.59 -5.06
CA ASP A 105 15.82 19.18 -5.51
C ASP A 105 16.31 18.16 -4.47
N MET A 106 16.23 18.53 -3.20
CA MET A 106 16.62 17.69 -2.08
C MET A 106 15.49 16.70 -1.72
N ILE A 107 15.83 15.43 -1.60
CA ILE A 107 14.95 14.40 -1.03
C ILE A 107 15.30 14.17 0.43
N GLY A 108 14.28 14.00 1.25
CA GLY A 108 14.41 13.54 2.62
C GLY A 108 13.27 12.63 3.05
N MET A 109 13.48 11.96 4.18
CA MET A 109 12.53 11.07 4.81
C MET A 109 12.31 11.48 6.27
N TYR A 110 11.09 11.24 6.78
CA TYR A 110 10.74 11.48 8.17
C TYR A 110 9.81 10.36 8.68
N ASP A 111 10.12 9.75 9.83
CA ASP A 111 9.36 8.62 10.41
C ASP A 111 8.49 9.02 11.61
N GLY A 112 8.32 10.30 11.84
CA GLY A 112 7.63 10.81 13.03
C GLY A 112 8.59 11.14 14.20
N GLN A 113 9.84 10.72 14.13
CA GLN A 113 10.87 10.98 15.16
C GLN A 113 12.17 11.51 14.55
N LYS A 114 12.65 10.87 13.51
CA LYS A 114 13.95 11.14 12.88
C LYS A 114 13.80 11.59 11.44
N LYS A 115 14.63 12.56 11.08
CA LYS A 115 14.76 13.10 9.73
C LYS A 115 16.03 12.57 9.08
N TRP A 116 15.92 12.12 7.82
CA TRP A 116 17.06 11.75 6.97
C TRP A 116 17.09 12.66 5.75
N THR A 117 18.28 13.09 5.38
CA THR A 117 18.53 13.77 4.10
C THR A 117 19.21 12.77 3.19
N LEU A 118 18.56 12.41 2.09
CA LEU A 118 19.05 11.39 1.15
C LEU A 118 19.90 11.97 0.03
N GLY A 119 19.82 13.27 -0.20
CA GLY A 119 20.59 13.97 -1.23
C GLY A 119 19.71 14.62 -2.29
N ASN A 120 20.33 15.07 -3.37
CA ASN A 120 19.62 15.70 -4.46
C ASN A 120 19.30 14.66 -5.54
N ILE A 121 18.07 14.69 -6.06
CA ILE A 121 17.64 13.80 -7.15
C ILE A 121 18.18 14.27 -8.49
N SER A 122 18.47 13.29 -9.35
CA SER A 122 18.75 13.51 -10.75
C SER A 122 17.47 13.59 -11.59
N GLN A 123 17.64 13.89 -12.86
CA GLN A 123 16.57 13.82 -13.87
C GLN A 123 15.95 12.41 -14.05
N TYR A 124 16.62 11.36 -13.57
CA TYR A 124 16.13 9.97 -13.65
C TYR A 124 15.05 9.64 -12.62
N GLY A 125 14.80 10.55 -11.68
CA GLY A 125 13.64 10.49 -10.78
C GLY A 125 13.79 9.55 -9.58
N TYR A 126 12.64 9.27 -8.98
CA TYR A 126 12.49 8.43 -7.79
C TYR A 126 11.19 7.62 -7.86
N SER A 127 11.13 6.55 -7.07
CA SER A 127 9.92 5.76 -6.83
C SER A 127 9.80 5.52 -5.33
N VAL A 128 8.57 5.59 -4.81
CA VAL A 128 8.30 5.45 -3.38
C VAL A 128 7.05 4.62 -3.15
N SER A 129 7.08 3.85 -2.08
CA SER A 129 5.93 3.13 -1.55
C SER A 129 6.10 3.01 -0.02
N ASP A 130 5.20 2.32 0.65
CA ASP A 130 4.99 2.32 2.10
C ASP A 130 6.24 2.44 2.98
N SER A 131 7.21 1.54 2.85
CA SER A 131 8.41 1.52 3.70
C SER A 131 9.70 1.66 2.91
N ILE A 132 9.62 1.92 1.61
CA ILE A 132 10.75 1.92 0.71
C ILE A 132 10.75 3.17 -0.17
N ALA A 133 11.92 3.75 -0.39
CA ALA A 133 12.13 4.81 -1.35
C ALA A 133 13.36 4.49 -2.20
N ALA A 134 13.23 4.59 -3.51
CA ALA A 134 14.33 4.39 -4.43
C ALA A 134 14.52 5.63 -5.30
N TYR A 135 15.74 6.00 -5.58
CA TYR A 135 16.03 7.23 -6.30
C TYR A 135 17.38 7.18 -7.02
N HIS A 136 17.51 8.02 -8.02
CA HIS A 136 18.80 8.31 -8.62
C HIS A 136 19.36 9.61 -8.02
N ASP A 137 20.60 9.55 -7.54
CA ASP A 137 21.32 10.74 -7.10
C ASP A 137 21.74 11.61 -8.30
N ILE A 138 22.35 12.76 -8.02
CA ILE A 138 22.82 13.70 -9.06
C ILE A 138 23.87 13.09 -10.01
N ASN A 139 24.56 12.03 -9.59
CA ASN A 139 25.53 11.30 -10.41
C ASN A 139 24.88 10.19 -11.24
N GLY A 140 23.57 9.98 -11.08
CA GLY A 140 22.82 8.89 -11.70
C GLY A 140 22.99 7.53 -11.00
N PHE A 141 23.55 7.50 -9.79
CA PHE A 141 23.64 6.29 -9.00
C PHE A 141 22.27 5.95 -8.44
N TYR A 142 21.89 4.68 -8.48
CA TYR A 142 20.59 4.21 -8.03
C TYR A 142 20.69 3.61 -6.62
N SER A 143 20.00 4.22 -5.69
CA SER A 143 19.98 3.84 -4.27
C SER A 143 18.56 3.53 -3.79
N VAL A 144 18.47 2.70 -2.76
CA VAL A 144 17.25 2.44 -2.02
C VAL A 144 17.43 2.84 -0.55
N PHE A 145 16.41 3.52 -0.02
CA PHE A 145 16.25 3.74 1.41
C PHE A 145 15.18 2.79 1.94
N TRP A 146 15.55 1.97 2.89
CA TRP A 146 14.67 1.00 3.53
C TRP A 146 15.11 0.77 4.99
N ASN A 147 14.13 0.72 5.89
CA ASN A 147 14.36 0.50 7.34
C ASN A 147 15.45 1.39 7.94
N GLY A 148 15.39 2.70 7.64
CA GLY A 148 16.33 3.70 8.15
C GLY A 148 17.75 3.63 7.58
N LYS A 149 17.97 2.81 6.54
CA LYS A 149 19.28 2.60 5.90
C LYS A 149 19.21 2.85 4.40
N GLU A 150 20.19 3.58 3.90
CA GLU A 150 20.43 3.73 2.48
C GLU A 150 21.38 2.63 1.97
N THR A 151 21.07 2.07 0.80
CA THR A 151 21.88 1.04 0.14
C THR A 151 22.02 1.38 -1.34
N LEU A 152 23.25 1.46 -1.84
CA LEU A 152 23.54 1.63 -3.26
C LEU A 152 23.25 0.32 -4.01
N LEU A 153 22.37 0.36 -5.01
CA LEU A 153 21.99 -0.78 -5.84
C LEU A 153 22.73 -0.82 -7.18
N SER A 154 22.91 0.35 -7.83
CA SER A 154 23.60 0.45 -9.11
C SER A 154 24.38 1.76 -9.21
N ARG A 155 25.55 1.70 -9.83
CA ARG A 155 26.34 2.89 -10.21
C ARG A 155 25.97 3.42 -11.60
N LEU A 156 25.00 2.82 -12.24
CA LEU A 156 24.49 3.22 -13.54
C LEU A 156 22.98 3.49 -13.43
N PRO A 157 22.44 4.41 -14.20
CA PRO A 157 21.00 4.63 -14.25
C PRO A 157 20.27 3.36 -14.67
N VAL A 158 19.18 3.07 -13.99
CA VAL A 158 18.30 1.93 -14.31
C VAL A 158 17.16 2.38 -15.22
N ARG A 159 16.58 1.46 -15.98
CA ARG A 159 15.61 1.83 -17.02
C ARG A 159 14.16 1.81 -16.54
N PHE A 160 13.87 0.96 -15.58
CA PHE A 160 12.54 0.73 -15.06
C PHE A 160 12.62 0.69 -13.54
N MET A 161 11.67 1.30 -12.86
CA MET A 161 11.62 1.31 -11.40
C MET A 161 10.18 1.09 -10.96
N ALA A 162 9.97 0.15 -10.05
CA ALA A 162 8.71 -0.03 -9.35
C ALA A 162 8.98 -0.30 -7.88
N THR A 163 8.14 0.23 -7.01
CA THR A 163 8.20 0.00 -5.57
C THR A 163 6.89 -0.61 -5.08
N GLY A 164 6.99 -1.64 -4.27
CA GLY A 164 5.93 -2.15 -3.43
C GLY A 164 6.21 -1.78 -1.97
N LYS A 165 5.42 -2.28 -1.03
CA LYS A 165 5.52 -1.91 0.39
C LYS A 165 6.92 -2.13 0.97
N ASN A 166 7.51 -3.31 0.77
CA ASN A 166 8.85 -3.68 1.20
C ASN A 166 9.71 -4.25 0.07
N THR A 167 9.26 -4.08 -1.17
CA THR A 167 9.92 -4.60 -2.36
C THR A 167 10.25 -3.46 -3.31
N LEU A 168 11.31 -3.63 -4.07
CA LEU A 168 11.69 -2.74 -5.14
C LEU A 168 12.16 -3.61 -6.31
N ALA A 169 11.66 -3.34 -7.50
CA ALA A 169 12.20 -3.94 -8.72
C ALA A 169 12.69 -2.87 -9.69
N TYR A 170 13.73 -3.22 -10.43
CA TYR A 170 14.24 -2.42 -11.52
C TYR A 170 14.82 -3.30 -12.62
N VAL A 171 14.91 -2.75 -13.81
CA VAL A 171 15.60 -3.40 -14.93
C VAL A 171 17.00 -2.79 -15.04
N ASP A 172 18.00 -3.63 -14.92
CA ASP A 172 19.41 -3.22 -15.05
C ASP A 172 19.83 -2.99 -16.53
N ASN A 173 21.08 -2.56 -16.73
CA ASN A 173 21.60 -2.29 -18.07
C ASN A 173 21.80 -3.56 -18.94
N SER A 174 21.73 -4.73 -18.35
CA SER A 174 21.74 -6.04 -19.04
C SER A 174 20.34 -6.55 -19.39
N ASN A 175 19.30 -5.75 -19.09
CA ASN A 175 17.88 -6.07 -19.23
C ASN A 175 17.37 -7.16 -18.29
N PHE A 176 18.04 -7.36 -17.14
CA PHE A 176 17.60 -8.29 -16.13
C PHE A 176 16.68 -7.58 -15.12
N ILE A 177 15.62 -8.27 -14.67
CA ILE A 177 14.79 -7.80 -13.56
C ILE A 177 15.51 -8.12 -12.26
N GLN A 178 15.91 -7.06 -11.57
CA GLN A 178 16.49 -7.13 -10.23
C GLN A 178 15.40 -6.81 -9.21
N LEU A 179 15.23 -7.66 -8.21
CA LEU A 179 14.31 -7.48 -7.11
C LEU A 179 15.07 -7.29 -5.80
N PHE A 180 14.88 -6.15 -5.15
CA PHE A 180 15.30 -5.93 -3.78
C PHE A 180 14.18 -6.37 -2.85
N TYR A 181 14.47 -7.34 -1.99
CA TYR A 181 13.54 -7.97 -1.08
C TYR A 181 14.28 -8.40 0.19
N HIS A 182 13.77 -8.05 1.37
CA HIS A 182 14.39 -8.34 2.66
C HIS A 182 15.89 -8.01 2.73
N ASN A 183 16.28 -6.81 2.29
CA ASN A 183 17.67 -6.34 2.23
C ASN A 183 18.60 -7.19 1.31
N THR A 184 18.01 -7.96 0.44
CA THR A 184 18.73 -8.81 -0.52
C THR A 184 18.34 -8.43 -1.93
N LEU A 185 19.32 -8.30 -2.82
CA LEU A 185 19.11 -8.09 -4.25
C LEU A 185 19.18 -9.44 -4.96
N THR A 186 18.13 -9.78 -5.71
CA THR A 186 18.02 -11.05 -6.43
C THR A 186 17.57 -10.78 -7.87
N GLN A 187 18.22 -11.39 -8.84
CA GLN A 187 17.74 -11.43 -10.21
C GLN A 187 16.59 -12.44 -10.29
N ILE A 188 15.40 -11.98 -10.74
CA ILE A 188 14.23 -12.83 -10.84
C ILE A 188 13.88 -13.22 -12.27
N ASP A 189 14.32 -12.44 -13.25
CA ASP A 189 14.13 -12.76 -14.67
C ASP A 189 15.25 -12.12 -15.51
N ASN A 190 15.40 -12.62 -16.74
CA ASN A 190 16.39 -12.15 -17.71
C ASN A 190 15.75 -11.39 -18.88
N THR A 191 14.54 -10.89 -18.69
CA THR A 191 13.78 -10.16 -19.69
C THR A 191 13.28 -8.82 -19.12
N ILE A 192 12.93 -7.90 -20.01
CA ILE A 192 12.21 -6.68 -19.60
C ILE A 192 10.75 -7.05 -19.38
N PRO A 193 10.14 -6.72 -18.24
CA PRO A 193 8.73 -7.03 -18.00
C PRO A 193 7.83 -6.17 -18.90
N ALA A 194 6.78 -6.77 -19.47
CA ALA A 194 5.71 -6.04 -20.14
C ALA A 194 4.82 -5.33 -19.12
N SER A 195 4.61 -5.95 -17.95
CA SER A 195 3.88 -5.37 -16.81
C SER A 195 4.47 -5.89 -15.50
N LEU A 196 4.51 -5.06 -14.46
CA LEU A 196 5.02 -5.44 -13.13
C LEU A 196 4.22 -4.71 -12.06
N LYS A 197 3.76 -5.45 -11.06
CA LYS A 197 3.15 -4.94 -9.83
C LYS A 197 3.88 -5.53 -8.63
N LEU A 198 4.14 -4.70 -7.64
CA LEU A 198 4.84 -5.10 -6.43
C LEU A 198 3.93 -4.90 -5.23
N GLY A 199 3.96 -5.86 -4.32
CA GLY A 199 3.32 -5.78 -3.02
C GLY A 199 4.34 -5.74 -1.88
N GLY A 200 3.92 -6.16 -0.68
CA GLY A 200 4.79 -6.19 0.49
C GLY A 200 5.91 -7.22 0.36
N ASN A 201 5.57 -8.44 0.00
CA ASN A 201 6.50 -9.57 -0.11
C ASN A 201 6.41 -10.28 -1.46
N ILE A 202 5.78 -9.67 -2.43
CA ILE A 202 5.41 -10.32 -3.70
C ILE A 202 5.73 -9.41 -4.89
N ALA A 203 6.10 -10.02 -6.01
CA ALA A 203 6.19 -9.35 -7.29
C ALA A 203 5.42 -10.18 -8.33
N ALA A 204 4.41 -9.59 -8.95
CA ALA A 204 3.68 -10.20 -10.05
C ALA A 204 4.04 -9.48 -11.35
N TYR A 205 4.37 -10.22 -12.39
CA TYR A 205 4.80 -9.63 -13.64
C TYR A 205 4.48 -10.50 -14.86
N VAL A 206 4.43 -9.82 -15.98
CA VAL A 206 4.36 -10.46 -17.29
C VAL A 206 5.71 -10.25 -17.95
N ASP A 207 6.37 -11.32 -18.34
CA ASP A 207 7.66 -11.24 -19.02
C ASP A 207 7.52 -10.87 -20.52
N SER A 208 8.63 -10.76 -21.22
CA SER A 208 8.64 -10.45 -22.67
C SER A 208 8.09 -11.58 -23.55
N TYR A 209 7.95 -12.79 -23.03
CA TYR A 209 7.33 -13.94 -23.68
C TYR A 209 5.84 -14.04 -23.40
N ARG A 210 5.29 -13.07 -22.64
CA ARG A 210 3.89 -13.00 -22.20
C ARG A 210 3.52 -14.07 -21.18
N GLU A 211 4.47 -14.60 -20.45
CA GLU A 211 4.21 -15.50 -19.35
C GLU A 211 3.93 -14.71 -18.08
N PHE A 212 2.81 -15.00 -17.43
CA PHE A 212 2.46 -14.42 -16.16
C PHE A 212 3.16 -15.19 -15.03
N LYS A 213 3.93 -14.45 -14.26
CA LYS A 213 4.80 -14.99 -13.21
C LYS A 213 4.60 -14.26 -11.91
N ILE A 214 4.76 -15.00 -10.81
CA ILE A 214 4.73 -14.42 -9.46
C ILE A 214 6.00 -14.85 -8.72
N PHE A 215 6.76 -13.87 -8.22
CA PHE A 215 7.81 -14.10 -7.23
C PHE A 215 7.21 -14.00 -5.83
N TYR A 216 7.42 -15.03 -5.01
CA TYR A 216 7.05 -15.06 -3.61
C TYR A 216 8.04 -15.89 -2.80
N ALA A 217 8.50 -15.38 -1.63
CA ALA A 217 9.37 -16.07 -0.69
C ALA A 217 10.63 -16.72 -1.34
N GLY A 218 11.26 -16.00 -2.28
CA GLY A 218 12.49 -16.47 -2.94
C GLY A 218 12.28 -17.40 -4.12
N LYS A 219 11.04 -17.67 -4.52
CA LYS A 219 10.68 -18.56 -5.62
C LYS A 219 9.84 -17.84 -6.67
N VAL A 220 10.11 -18.12 -7.95
CA VAL A 220 9.26 -17.70 -9.07
C VAL A 220 8.28 -18.83 -9.41
N TYR A 221 7.02 -18.48 -9.56
CA TYR A 221 5.94 -19.37 -10.00
C TYR A 221 5.54 -18.95 -11.40
N ASP A 222 5.68 -19.83 -12.37
CA ASP A 222 5.17 -19.66 -13.73
C ASP A 222 3.72 -20.14 -13.73
N LEU A 223 2.78 -19.28 -14.10
CA LEU A 223 1.35 -19.59 -13.98
C LEU A 223 0.75 -19.92 -15.33
N PHE A 224 0.76 -19.00 -16.29
CA PHE A 224 0.16 -19.21 -17.62
C PHE A 224 0.67 -18.18 -18.64
N ASN A 225 0.41 -18.47 -19.92
CA ASN A 225 0.73 -17.56 -21.03
C ASN A 225 -0.47 -16.66 -21.37
N ILE A 226 -0.26 -15.35 -21.32
CA ILE A 226 -1.30 -14.33 -21.51
C ILE A 226 -1.74 -14.20 -22.98
N SER A 227 -0.99 -14.74 -23.93
CA SER A 227 -1.23 -14.53 -25.37
C SER A 227 -2.64 -14.88 -25.83
N GLU A 228 -3.29 -15.82 -25.17
CA GLU A 228 -4.64 -16.24 -25.50
C GLU A 228 -5.74 -15.45 -24.80
N LEU A 229 -5.46 -14.94 -23.58
CA LEU A 229 -6.44 -14.29 -22.74
C LEU A 229 -6.87 -12.94 -23.28
N ILE A 230 -5.91 -12.13 -23.66
CA ILE A 230 -6.13 -10.73 -24.06
C ILE A 230 -6.86 -10.64 -25.39
N CYS A 231 -6.66 -11.62 -26.27
CA CYS A 231 -7.37 -11.69 -27.54
C CYS A 231 -8.85 -12.10 -27.43
N ARG A 232 -9.28 -12.68 -26.31
CA ARG A 232 -10.68 -13.13 -26.10
C ARG A 232 -11.59 -12.06 -25.50
N GLN A 233 -11.05 -11.11 -24.73
CA GLN A 233 -11.87 -10.07 -24.04
C GLN A 233 -12.27 -8.89 -24.93
N GLY A 234 -11.65 -8.71 -26.05
CA GLY A 234 -12.01 -7.69 -27.01
C GLY A 234 -11.23 -7.95 -28.26
N GLU A 235 -11.82 -8.69 -29.17
CA GLU A 235 -11.23 -9.04 -30.47
C GLU A 235 -9.92 -8.26 -30.73
N ASN A 236 -8.79 -8.80 -30.26
CA ASN A 236 -7.45 -8.37 -30.62
C ASN A 236 -6.72 -7.31 -29.74
N THR A 237 -6.61 -7.41 -28.39
CA THR A 237 -5.87 -6.42 -27.58
C THR A 237 -4.76 -6.99 -26.67
N THR A 238 -3.56 -6.38 -26.66
CA THR A 238 -2.46 -6.63 -25.72
C THR A 238 -2.16 -5.38 -24.88
N ASP A 239 -2.04 -5.54 -23.56
CA ASP A 239 -1.80 -4.43 -22.63
C ASP A 239 -0.32 -4.05 -22.58
N ILE A 240 0.00 -2.77 -22.76
CA ILE A 240 1.32 -2.19 -22.51
C ILE A 240 1.14 -1.15 -21.40
N THR A 241 1.35 -1.54 -20.16
CA THR A 241 1.24 -0.62 -19.04
C THR A 241 2.48 0.26 -18.91
N ASN A 242 2.36 1.51 -19.31
CA ASN A 242 3.17 2.58 -18.77
C ASN A 242 2.39 3.26 -17.63
N ASN A 243 3.06 3.64 -16.57
CA ASN A 243 2.55 4.08 -15.26
C ASN A 243 1.48 5.20 -15.20
N TYR A 244 0.88 5.65 -16.32
CA TYR A 244 -0.12 6.73 -16.33
C TYR A 244 -1.28 6.56 -17.33
N ASP A 245 -1.14 5.71 -18.35
CA ASP A 245 -2.24 5.39 -19.27
C ASP A 245 -2.08 3.94 -19.72
N THR A 246 -3.11 3.14 -19.53
CA THR A 246 -3.17 1.78 -20.07
C THR A 246 -3.49 1.84 -21.55
N ASP A 247 -2.46 2.00 -22.37
CA ASP A 247 -2.58 1.79 -23.80
C ASP A 247 -2.56 0.30 -24.10
N LEU A 248 -3.62 -0.20 -24.72
CA LEU A 248 -3.70 -1.57 -25.19
C LEU A 248 -3.10 -1.67 -26.60
N PHE A 249 -2.08 -2.52 -26.75
CA PHE A 249 -1.48 -2.78 -28.07
C PHE A 249 -2.01 -4.08 -28.65
N CYS A 250 -2.68 -4.01 -29.77
CA CYS A 250 -3.29 -5.15 -30.41
C CYS A 250 -2.91 -5.28 -31.86
N PHE A 251 -2.32 -6.40 -32.27
CA PHE A 251 -1.89 -6.66 -33.66
C PHE A 251 -1.21 -5.46 -34.33
N GLY A 252 -0.39 -4.70 -33.60
CA GLY A 252 0.30 -3.54 -34.13
C GLY A 252 -0.46 -2.21 -34.05
N THR A 253 -1.62 -2.17 -33.41
CA THR A 253 -2.43 -0.93 -33.23
C THR A 253 -2.57 -0.59 -31.75
N ILE A 254 -2.36 0.68 -31.38
CA ILE A 254 -2.60 1.18 -30.03
C ILE A 254 -4.12 1.43 -29.88
N VAL A 255 -4.75 0.83 -28.88
CA VAL A 255 -6.15 1.04 -28.54
C VAL A 255 -6.24 1.64 -27.14
N HIS A 256 -6.84 2.81 -27.02
CA HIS A 256 -7.11 3.44 -25.73
C HIS A 256 -8.31 2.77 -25.07
N PRO A 257 -8.17 2.11 -23.90
CA PRO A 257 -9.30 1.49 -23.24
C PRO A 257 -10.28 2.56 -22.75
N ARG A 258 -11.56 2.31 -22.97
CA ARG A 258 -12.61 3.07 -22.29
C ARG A 258 -12.64 2.65 -20.82
N PHE A 259 -13.05 3.55 -19.94
CA PHE A 259 -12.98 3.55 -18.48
C PHE A 259 -13.46 2.30 -17.69
N ASP A 260 -13.80 1.18 -18.34
CA ASP A 260 -14.36 -0.01 -17.70
C ASP A 260 -13.44 -1.26 -17.75
N PHE A 261 -12.14 -1.07 -17.95
CA PHE A 261 -11.22 -2.20 -18.06
C PHE A 261 -10.73 -2.64 -16.67
N LEU A 262 -11.00 -3.88 -16.30
CA LEU A 262 -10.42 -4.48 -15.10
C LEU A 262 -8.94 -4.77 -15.33
N PRO A 263 -8.06 -4.45 -14.38
CA PRO A 263 -6.66 -4.82 -14.49
C PRO A 263 -6.52 -6.35 -14.56
N LEU A 264 -5.55 -6.86 -15.30
CA LEU A 264 -5.32 -8.30 -15.40
C LEU A 264 -4.92 -8.90 -14.05
N PHE A 265 -4.19 -8.15 -13.24
CA PHE A 265 -3.78 -8.56 -11.89
C PHE A 265 -3.51 -7.35 -10.99
N ILE A 266 -3.72 -7.55 -9.69
CA ILE A 266 -3.44 -6.58 -8.62
C ILE A 266 -2.69 -7.31 -7.52
N ALA A 267 -1.63 -6.70 -7.00
CA ALA A 267 -0.78 -7.25 -5.94
C ALA A 267 -0.98 -6.50 -4.62
N GLY A 268 -1.18 -7.25 -3.54
CA GLY A 268 -1.15 -6.81 -2.14
C GLY A 268 0.14 -7.25 -1.43
N ASP A 269 0.10 -7.43 -0.10
CA ASP A 269 1.29 -7.77 0.67
C ASP A 269 1.83 -9.17 0.35
N ASP A 270 1.02 -10.20 0.54
CA ASP A 270 1.35 -11.62 0.32
C ASP A 270 0.41 -12.29 -0.69
N MET A 271 -0.31 -11.50 -1.48
CA MET A 271 -1.35 -11.98 -2.37
C MET A 271 -1.37 -11.26 -3.71
N VAL A 272 -1.87 -11.97 -4.73
CA VAL A 272 -2.17 -11.42 -6.05
C VAL A 272 -3.51 -11.94 -6.50
N MET A 273 -4.43 -11.05 -6.83
CA MET A 273 -5.67 -11.42 -7.49
C MET A 273 -5.52 -11.18 -8.99
N TYR A 274 -5.92 -12.15 -9.83
CA TYR A 274 -5.71 -12.08 -11.26
C TYR A 274 -6.79 -12.85 -12.03
N ILE A 275 -6.93 -12.52 -13.30
CA ILE A 275 -7.81 -13.24 -14.25
C ILE A 275 -6.94 -14.25 -14.98
N ASP A 276 -7.32 -15.54 -14.96
CA ASP A 276 -6.60 -16.60 -15.64
C ASP A 276 -7.00 -16.77 -17.13
N GLU A 277 -6.38 -17.72 -17.82
CA GLU A 277 -6.63 -18.03 -19.24
C GLU A 277 -8.07 -18.52 -19.54
N MET A 278 -8.79 -18.98 -18.52
CA MET A 278 -10.19 -19.39 -18.62
C MET A 278 -11.16 -18.25 -18.32
N ASN A 279 -10.68 -17.04 -18.06
CA ASN A 279 -11.44 -15.90 -17.56
C ASN A 279 -12.04 -16.14 -16.16
N TYR A 280 -11.38 -16.93 -15.33
CA TYR A 280 -11.73 -17.12 -13.94
C TYR A 280 -10.94 -16.16 -13.07
N LEU A 281 -11.56 -15.65 -12.02
CA LEU A 281 -10.86 -14.86 -11.00
C LEU A 281 -10.13 -15.81 -10.06
N GLN A 282 -8.81 -15.66 -9.98
CA GLN A 282 -7.93 -16.45 -9.14
C GLN A 282 -7.30 -15.59 -8.06
N MET A 283 -6.95 -16.22 -6.95
CA MET A 283 -6.18 -15.63 -5.87
C MET A 283 -4.91 -16.46 -5.61
N PHE A 284 -3.74 -15.87 -5.82
CA PHE A 284 -2.50 -16.40 -5.28
C PHE A 284 -2.29 -15.84 -3.88
N TYR A 285 -2.13 -16.70 -2.90
CA TYR A 285 -1.91 -16.31 -1.51
C TYR A 285 -0.89 -17.23 -0.85
N LYS A 286 0.23 -16.68 -0.39
CA LYS A 286 1.29 -17.42 0.33
C LYS A 286 1.78 -18.69 -0.36
N GLY A 287 1.86 -18.68 -1.69
CA GLY A 287 2.37 -19.81 -2.49
C GLY A 287 1.31 -20.80 -2.97
N GLU A 288 0.04 -20.59 -2.65
CA GLU A 288 -1.10 -21.39 -3.08
C GLU A 288 -2.05 -20.59 -3.96
N VAL A 289 -2.75 -21.27 -4.87
CA VAL A 289 -3.76 -20.66 -5.75
C VAL A 289 -5.15 -21.11 -5.32
N TYR A 290 -6.06 -20.14 -5.21
CA TYR A 290 -7.46 -20.33 -4.83
C TYR A 290 -8.35 -19.80 -5.97
N GLU A 291 -9.33 -20.57 -6.39
CA GLU A 291 -10.37 -20.08 -7.30
C GLU A 291 -11.32 -19.15 -6.54
N ALA A 292 -11.36 -17.89 -6.94
CA ALA A 292 -12.23 -16.88 -6.32
C ALA A 292 -13.61 -16.85 -7.01
N SER A 293 -13.63 -16.97 -8.35
CA SER A 293 -14.86 -17.00 -9.14
C SER A 293 -14.59 -17.68 -10.49
N ASN A 294 -15.56 -18.44 -10.97
CA ASN A 294 -15.52 -19.05 -12.30
C ASN A 294 -15.97 -18.07 -13.43
N ALA A 295 -15.87 -16.78 -13.17
CA ALA A 295 -16.19 -15.73 -14.13
C ALA A 295 -15.42 -14.45 -13.79
N VAL A 296 -15.27 -13.57 -14.79
CA VAL A 296 -14.72 -12.22 -14.57
C VAL A 296 -15.67 -11.41 -13.69
N PRO A 297 -15.23 -10.86 -12.56
CA PRO A 297 -16.07 -10.08 -11.67
C PRO A 297 -16.42 -8.72 -12.29
N LYS A 298 -17.40 -8.00 -11.71
CA LYS A 298 -17.69 -6.62 -12.08
C LYS A 298 -16.57 -5.66 -11.66
N HIS A 299 -16.04 -5.87 -10.48
CA HIS A 299 -14.92 -5.13 -9.91
C HIS A 299 -14.12 -6.04 -8.99
N TYR A 300 -12.82 -5.79 -8.84
CA TYR A 300 -11.97 -6.39 -7.82
C TYR A 300 -10.80 -5.49 -7.48
N ASP A 301 -10.30 -5.63 -6.26
CA ASP A 301 -9.14 -4.90 -5.78
C ASP A 301 -8.43 -5.71 -4.69
N VAL A 302 -7.15 -5.40 -4.51
CA VAL A 302 -6.30 -5.98 -3.47
C VAL A 302 -5.55 -4.84 -2.78
N VAL A 303 -5.73 -4.74 -1.48
CA VAL A 303 -5.04 -3.74 -0.66
C VAL A 303 -4.39 -4.45 0.52
N ASP A 304 -3.07 -4.34 0.63
CA ASP A 304 -2.28 -4.97 1.69
C ASP A 304 -2.62 -6.47 1.88
N ASN A 305 -3.35 -6.82 2.94
CA ASN A 305 -3.68 -8.19 3.33
C ASN A 305 -5.15 -8.56 3.11
N VAL A 306 -5.90 -7.74 2.39
CA VAL A 306 -7.30 -7.99 2.07
C VAL A 306 -7.55 -7.83 0.57
N ALA A 307 -8.38 -8.69 0.02
CA ALA A 307 -8.86 -8.55 -1.33
C ALA A 307 -10.38 -8.61 -1.35
N TRP A 308 -10.99 -7.88 -2.28
CA TRP A 308 -12.44 -7.91 -2.44
C TRP A 308 -12.83 -7.92 -3.92
N PHE A 309 -14.00 -8.46 -4.21
CA PHE A 309 -14.58 -8.41 -5.55
C PHE A 309 -16.10 -8.37 -5.51
N ILE A 310 -16.68 -7.78 -6.56
CA ILE A 310 -18.12 -7.82 -6.83
C ILE A 310 -18.33 -8.86 -7.93
N ASP A 311 -19.03 -9.95 -7.60
CA ASP A 311 -19.32 -11.00 -8.56
C ASP A 311 -20.38 -10.57 -9.61
N LEU A 312 -20.70 -11.44 -10.56
CA LEU A 312 -21.70 -11.17 -11.60
C LEU A 312 -23.10 -10.94 -11.02
N ASN A 313 -23.43 -11.52 -9.87
CA ASN A 313 -24.71 -11.32 -9.17
C ASN A 313 -24.75 -9.99 -8.43
N GLY A 314 -23.61 -9.31 -8.29
CA GLY A 314 -23.48 -8.07 -7.53
C GLY A 314 -23.19 -8.29 -6.05
N PHE A 315 -22.78 -9.48 -5.65
CA PHE A 315 -22.44 -9.77 -4.25
C PHE A 315 -21.03 -9.28 -3.93
N LEU A 316 -20.87 -8.67 -2.76
CA LEU A 316 -19.56 -8.32 -2.23
C LEU A 316 -18.93 -9.56 -1.59
N ASN A 317 -17.82 -9.98 -2.15
CA ASN A 317 -16.98 -11.04 -1.62
C ASN A 317 -15.66 -10.46 -1.13
N VAL A 318 -15.15 -10.96 -0.01
CA VAL A 318 -13.87 -10.55 0.57
C VAL A 318 -13.02 -11.79 0.82
N PHE A 319 -11.76 -11.73 0.43
CA PHE A 319 -10.74 -12.72 0.80
C PHE A 319 -9.90 -12.17 1.94
N TYR A 320 -9.81 -12.95 3.01
CA TYR A 320 -9.01 -12.64 4.18
C TYR A 320 -8.47 -13.93 4.81
N ASP A 321 -7.17 -13.96 5.09
CA ASP A 321 -6.45 -15.07 5.75
C ASP A 321 -6.79 -16.46 5.18
N GLY A 322 -6.70 -16.60 3.86
CA GLY A 322 -6.89 -17.87 3.14
C GLY A 322 -8.36 -18.29 2.96
N LYS A 323 -9.34 -17.40 3.21
CA LYS A 323 -10.77 -17.70 3.09
C LYS A 323 -11.55 -16.64 2.34
N PHE A 324 -12.56 -17.06 1.59
CA PHE A 324 -13.56 -16.19 1.00
C PHE A 324 -14.79 -16.05 1.89
N TYR A 325 -15.30 -14.83 1.98
CA TYR A 325 -16.50 -14.46 2.73
C TYR A 325 -17.45 -13.71 1.80
N VAL A 326 -18.69 -14.19 1.69
CA VAL A 326 -19.78 -13.41 1.08
C VAL A 326 -20.24 -12.41 2.14
N VAL A 327 -19.87 -11.15 2.00
CA VAL A 327 -20.11 -10.10 2.99
C VAL A 327 -21.47 -9.47 2.80
N GLU A 328 -21.86 -9.23 1.52
CA GLU A 328 -23.19 -8.72 1.16
C GLU A 328 -23.74 -9.45 -0.05
N SER A 329 -25.06 -9.67 -0.08
CA SER A 329 -25.78 -10.25 -1.21
C SER A 329 -26.35 -9.21 -2.18
N TYR A 330 -25.72 -8.05 -2.23
CA TYR A 330 -26.02 -6.94 -3.13
C TYR A 330 -24.74 -6.15 -3.41
N THR A 331 -24.78 -5.27 -4.39
CA THR A 331 -23.66 -4.36 -4.70
C THR A 331 -23.67 -3.17 -3.75
N PRO A 332 -22.72 -3.06 -2.82
CA PRO A 332 -22.62 -1.90 -1.93
C PRO A 332 -22.07 -0.67 -2.66
N GLY A 333 -22.27 0.50 -2.07
CA GLY A 333 -21.66 1.74 -2.55
C GLY A 333 -20.33 2.04 -1.89
N ASN A 334 -19.51 2.89 -2.53
CA ASN A 334 -18.30 3.49 -1.96
C ASN A 334 -17.43 2.50 -1.17
N ILE A 335 -16.84 1.51 -1.85
CA ILE A 335 -15.95 0.53 -1.21
C ILE A 335 -14.56 1.14 -1.08
N MET A 336 -14.00 1.07 0.11
CA MET A 336 -12.60 1.42 0.42
C MET A 336 -11.97 0.28 1.22
N ALA A 337 -10.72 -0.03 0.95
CA ALA A 337 -9.95 -1.01 1.70
C ALA A 337 -8.63 -0.41 2.18
N ASP A 338 -8.17 -0.88 3.32
CA ASP A 338 -6.84 -0.56 3.87
C ASP A 338 -6.45 -1.68 4.84
N ARG A 339 -5.24 -2.22 4.71
CA ARG A 339 -4.70 -3.33 5.49
C ARG A 339 -5.56 -4.59 5.47
N ASP A 340 -6.36 -4.80 6.50
CA ASP A 340 -7.24 -5.96 6.71
C ASP A 340 -8.72 -5.56 6.88
N ILE A 341 -9.05 -4.34 6.47
CA ILE A 341 -10.40 -3.77 6.56
C ILE A 341 -10.94 -3.48 5.17
N VAL A 342 -12.20 -3.79 4.95
CA VAL A 342 -13.00 -3.32 3.81
C VAL A 342 -14.19 -2.56 4.35
N CYS A 343 -14.24 -1.24 4.08
CA CYS A 343 -15.37 -0.39 4.42
C CYS A 343 -16.24 -0.13 3.21
N TYR A 344 -17.54 0.01 3.41
CA TYR A 344 -18.49 0.26 2.33
C TYR A 344 -19.79 0.89 2.87
N THR A 345 -20.60 1.43 1.98
CA THR A 345 -21.95 1.85 2.34
C THR A 345 -22.98 0.80 1.92
N ASP A 346 -23.96 0.52 2.79
CA ASP A 346 -25.08 -0.34 2.46
C ASP A 346 -26.11 0.38 1.54
N LEU A 347 -27.22 -0.28 1.23
CA LEU A 347 -28.28 0.30 0.37
C LEU A 347 -28.97 1.52 0.99
N ASP A 348 -28.91 1.68 2.30
CA ASP A 348 -29.44 2.83 3.02
C ASP A 348 -28.38 3.93 3.25
N ASN A 349 -27.19 3.81 2.65
CA ASN A 349 -26.02 4.67 2.88
C ASN A 349 -25.52 4.70 4.33
N ARG A 350 -25.71 3.62 5.09
CA ARG A 350 -25.08 3.42 6.39
C ARG A 350 -23.68 2.86 6.22
N LEU A 351 -22.76 3.22 7.12
CA LEU A 351 -21.37 2.77 7.05
C LEU A 351 -21.22 1.41 7.68
N MET A 352 -20.71 0.49 6.89
CA MET A 352 -20.42 -0.89 7.23
C MET A 352 -18.92 -1.16 7.10
N ALA A 353 -18.42 -2.18 7.79
CA ALA A 353 -17.06 -2.67 7.62
C ALA A 353 -16.99 -4.19 7.74
N PHE A 354 -16.08 -4.79 6.99
CA PHE A 354 -15.58 -6.14 7.21
C PHE A 354 -14.18 -6.05 7.80
N TYR A 355 -13.96 -6.72 8.93
CA TYR A 355 -12.68 -6.74 9.62
C TYR A 355 -12.44 -8.12 10.24
N LYS A 356 -11.30 -8.73 9.94
CA LYS A 356 -10.86 -10.04 10.48
C LYS A 356 -11.93 -11.12 10.43
N GLY A 357 -12.59 -11.27 9.28
CA GLY A 357 -13.59 -12.31 9.06
C GLY A 357 -14.99 -12.00 9.62
N GLN A 358 -15.23 -10.79 10.11
CA GLN A 358 -16.51 -10.37 10.67
C GLN A 358 -17.05 -9.09 10.05
N ARG A 359 -18.37 -8.99 9.97
CA ARG A 359 -19.09 -7.80 9.49
C ARG A 359 -19.50 -6.93 10.69
N TYR A 360 -19.31 -5.62 10.56
CA TYR A 360 -19.62 -4.62 11.57
C TYR A 360 -20.50 -3.51 10.98
N GLU A 361 -21.48 -3.06 11.76
CA GLU A 361 -22.20 -1.81 11.51
C GLU A 361 -21.45 -0.68 12.22
N VAL A 362 -20.75 0.18 11.45
CA VAL A 362 -19.93 1.28 12.00
C VAL A 362 -20.83 2.47 12.37
N SER A 363 -21.85 2.75 11.55
CA SER A 363 -22.82 3.82 11.81
C SER A 363 -24.23 3.38 11.47
N LYS A 364 -25.17 3.66 12.38
CA LYS A 364 -26.61 3.55 12.13
C LYS A 364 -27.20 4.74 11.37
N ASP A 365 -26.47 5.84 11.35
CA ASP A 365 -26.85 7.04 10.65
C ASP A 365 -26.47 6.93 9.16
N ILE A 366 -27.24 7.59 8.30
CA ILE A 366 -26.88 7.80 6.90
C ILE A 366 -25.65 8.70 6.86
N ILE A 367 -24.62 8.26 6.15
CA ILE A 367 -23.38 9.03 6.04
C ILE A 367 -23.29 9.80 4.72
N ARG A 368 -22.53 10.89 4.70
CA ARG A 368 -22.22 11.68 3.50
C ARG A 368 -20.91 11.27 2.87
N SER A 369 -19.91 11.01 3.71
CA SER A 369 -18.56 10.64 3.29
C SER A 369 -17.84 9.91 4.42
N TYR A 370 -16.84 9.17 4.09
CA TYR A 370 -15.91 8.59 5.04
C TYR A 370 -14.51 8.51 4.44
N ASP A 371 -13.51 8.38 5.30
CA ASP A 371 -12.11 8.13 4.98
C ASP A 371 -11.59 7.05 5.91
N LEU A 372 -10.75 6.17 5.38
CA LEU A 372 -10.17 5.02 6.06
C LEU A 372 -8.65 5.15 6.07
N ASN A 373 -8.04 5.01 7.22
CA ASN A 373 -6.59 4.93 7.32
C ASN A 373 -6.22 3.98 8.46
N ASN A 374 -5.47 2.94 8.13
CA ASN A 374 -5.09 1.91 9.07
C ASN A 374 -6.33 1.21 9.65
N HIS A 375 -6.53 1.26 10.96
CA HIS A 375 -7.68 0.67 11.66
C HIS A 375 -8.70 1.73 12.11
N ALA A 376 -8.64 2.93 11.54
CA ALA A 376 -9.49 4.04 11.92
C ALA A 376 -10.29 4.59 10.75
N ILE A 377 -11.51 4.99 11.05
CA ILE A 377 -12.47 5.56 10.11
C ILE A 377 -12.94 6.91 10.63
N ILE A 378 -12.84 7.94 9.79
CA ILE A 378 -13.56 9.20 9.98
C ILE A 378 -14.76 9.20 9.03
N TYR A 379 -15.93 9.57 9.51
CA TYR A 379 -17.10 9.71 8.68
C TYR A 379 -17.93 10.94 9.06
N SER A 380 -18.62 11.50 8.09
CA SER A 380 -19.51 12.65 8.30
C SER A 380 -20.96 12.24 8.09
N ILE A 381 -21.85 12.68 9.01
CA ILE A 381 -23.29 12.50 8.91
C ILE A 381 -23.96 13.77 8.38
N LYS A 382 -23.43 14.93 8.74
CA LYS A 382 -23.86 16.25 8.28
C LYS A 382 -22.66 17.11 7.99
N GLU A 383 -22.89 18.23 7.37
CA GLU A 383 -21.89 19.26 7.21
C GLU A 383 -21.32 19.67 8.58
N ASN A 384 -19.98 19.57 8.73
CA ASN A 384 -19.22 19.82 9.98
C ASN A 384 -19.53 18.87 11.16
N GLU A 385 -20.24 17.78 10.97
CA GLU A 385 -20.43 16.77 11.99
C GLU A 385 -19.62 15.51 11.61
N TYR A 386 -18.40 15.42 12.11
CA TYR A 386 -17.48 14.30 11.90
C TYR A 386 -17.47 13.38 13.11
N LYS A 387 -17.47 12.09 12.86
CA LYS A 387 -17.34 11.04 13.86
C LYS A 387 -16.13 10.18 13.57
N TYR A 388 -15.64 9.53 14.60
CA TYR A 388 -14.48 8.66 14.57
C TYR A 388 -14.86 7.27 15.06
N PHE A 389 -14.33 6.25 14.42
CA PHE A 389 -14.43 4.86 14.83
C PHE A 389 -13.08 4.18 14.59
N SER A 390 -12.63 3.29 15.47
CA SER A 390 -11.43 2.47 15.26
C SER A 390 -11.67 1.03 15.65
N PHE A 391 -10.99 0.13 14.93
CA PHE A 391 -10.85 -1.27 15.29
C PHE A 391 -9.55 -1.41 16.09
N ASP A 392 -9.64 -1.88 17.32
CA ASP A 392 -8.50 -2.16 18.19
C ASP A 392 -7.86 -3.53 17.91
#